data_fb6bf05bee7628bb457c9ca4d5b29d54
#
_entry.id   fb6bf05bee7628bb457c9ca4d5b29d54
#
_cell.length_a   1.000
_cell.length_b   1.000
_cell.length_c   1.000
_cell.angle_alpha   90.00
_cell.angle_beta   90.00
_cell.angle_gamma   90.00
#
_symmetry.space_group_name_H-M   'P 1'
#
loop_
_entity.id
_entity.type
_entity.pdbx_description
1 polymer ?
#
loop_
_entity_poly.entity_id
_entity_poly.type
_entity_poly.pdbx_seq_one_letter_code
_entity_poly.pdbx_strand_id
1 'polypeptide(L)'
;MSGFHEVRFPDNIAYGATGGPEFATTVVATGSGHEKRNVNWSEARGRWDVASGLKKQAQIDELIAFFRARRGKAYGFRFKDWTDHKATGQLLGTGDDVLTQFQLVKHYPSGSVIEVRTITKPVAGTVKVYLDGVEQLSGWSVDTTTGLVTFGMPLALGVEVTADFEFDVPMRFDTDHMAVTIETYRLHAWQQIPIVELRD
;
A
#
# COMPACT_ATOMS: atom_id res chain seq x y z
N MET A 1 2.47 6.66 19.13
CA MET A 1 2.78 5.22 18.92
C MET A 1 1.89 4.77 17.78
N SER A 2 2.48 4.46 16.64
CA SER A 2 1.69 3.92 15.55
C SER A 2 1.19 2.55 15.97
N GLY A 3 -0.11 2.40 16.05
CA GLY A 3 -0.73 1.11 16.26
C GLY A 3 -0.63 0.25 15.00
N PHE A 4 0.58 -0.10 14.55
CA PHE A 4 0.83 -0.91 13.37
C PHE A 4 1.51 -2.23 13.75
N HIS A 5 0.95 -3.34 13.26
CA HIS A 5 1.55 -4.65 13.38
C HIS A 5 2.15 -5.05 12.03
N GLU A 6 3.46 -5.29 11.99
CA GLU A 6 4.19 -5.70 10.78
C GLU A 6 3.84 -7.15 10.38
N VAL A 7 2.55 -7.43 10.24
CA VAL A 7 2.01 -8.73 9.85
C VAL A 7 1.15 -8.53 8.61
N ARG A 8 1.30 -9.41 7.63
CA ARG A 8 0.52 -9.38 6.40
C ARG A 8 -0.87 -9.98 6.61
N PHE A 9 -1.88 -9.35 6.04
CA PHE A 9 -3.22 -9.89 5.89
C PHE A 9 -3.16 -11.20 5.08
N PRO A 10 -3.97 -12.23 5.41
CA PRO A 10 -3.91 -13.52 4.73
C PRO A 10 -4.05 -13.41 3.21
N ASP A 11 -3.04 -13.83 2.47
CA ASP A 11 -2.96 -13.70 1.01
C ASP A 11 -4.09 -14.45 0.28
N ASN A 12 -4.54 -15.59 0.85
CA ASN A 12 -5.63 -16.41 0.32
C ASN A 12 -7.01 -15.72 0.41
N ILE A 13 -7.15 -14.71 1.28
CA ILE A 13 -8.34 -13.87 1.41
C ILE A 13 -8.16 -12.60 0.58
N ALA A 14 -6.98 -11.99 0.66
CA ALA A 14 -6.63 -10.79 -0.10
C ALA A 14 -6.82 -10.96 -1.62
N TYR A 15 -6.53 -12.13 -2.16
CA TYR A 15 -6.67 -12.45 -3.60
C TYR A 15 -8.09 -12.28 -4.15
N GLY A 16 -9.13 -12.35 -3.31
CA GLY A 16 -10.51 -12.15 -3.72
C GLY A 16 -11.10 -10.79 -3.30
N ALA A 17 -10.28 -9.89 -2.74
CA ALA A 17 -10.74 -8.57 -2.32
C ALA A 17 -11.18 -7.71 -3.51
N THR A 18 -12.20 -6.87 -3.29
CA THR A 18 -12.71 -5.92 -4.28
C THR A 18 -12.44 -4.51 -3.79
N GLY A 19 -11.81 -3.67 -4.60
CA GLY A 19 -11.48 -2.30 -4.22
C GLY A 19 -10.46 -1.66 -5.15
N GLY A 20 -9.86 -0.57 -4.70
CA GLY A 20 -8.88 0.19 -5.45
C GLY A 20 -8.60 1.58 -4.84
N PRO A 21 -7.93 2.46 -5.60
CA PRO A 21 -7.65 3.82 -5.17
C PRO A 21 -8.93 4.67 -5.12
N GLU A 22 -9.07 5.44 -4.05
CA GLU A 22 -10.15 6.40 -3.81
C GLU A 22 -9.54 7.81 -3.70
N PHE A 23 -10.21 8.80 -4.32
CA PHE A 23 -9.87 10.22 -4.21
C PHE A 23 -11.02 10.98 -3.58
N ALA A 24 -10.74 12.13 -2.98
CA ALA A 24 -11.76 13.06 -2.52
C ALA A 24 -11.71 14.35 -3.35
N THR A 25 -12.75 14.60 -4.12
CA THR A 25 -12.89 15.78 -4.96
C THR A 25 -14.23 16.45 -4.71
N THR A 26 -14.21 17.76 -4.42
CA THR A 26 -15.43 18.56 -4.35
C THR A 26 -15.73 19.17 -5.71
N VAL A 27 -16.91 18.88 -6.25
CA VAL A 27 -17.39 19.46 -7.52
C VAL A 27 -18.49 20.46 -7.20
N VAL A 28 -18.30 21.70 -7.68
CA VAL A 28 -19.31 22.77 -7.55
C VAL A 28 -19.78 23.13 -8.94
N ALA A 29 -21.06 22.87 -9.24
CA ALA A 29 -21.72 23.28 -10.48
C ALA A 29 -22.30 24.69 -10.31
N THR A 30 -22.07 25.55 -11.31
CA THR A 30 -22.71 26.89 -11.40
C THR A 30 -24.03 26.80 -12.12
N GLY A 31 -24.92 27.79 -11.93
CA GLY A 31 -26.23 27.84 -12.62
C GLY A 31 -26.15 27.90 -14.14
N SER A 32 -24.97 28.19 -14.72
CA SER A 32 -24.70 28.17 -16.17
C SER A 32 -24.21 26.81 -16.70
N GLY A 33 -24.15 25.77 -15.84
CA GLY A 33 -23.72 24.43 -16.22
C GLY A 33 -22.19 24.21 -16.23
N HIS A 34 -21.40 25.23 -15.90
CA HIS A 34 -19.94 25.05 -15.72
C HIS A 34 -19.65 24.47 -14.32
N GLU A 35 -18.57 23.71 -14.21
CA GLU A 35 -18.16 23.14 -12.93
C GLU A 35 -16.73 23.56 -12.54
N LYS A 36 -16.52 23.71 -11.23
CA LYS A 36 -15.19 23.82 -10.61
C LYS A 36 -14.95 22.59 -9.77
N ARG A 37 -13.74 22.04 -9.86
CA ARG A 37 -13.32 20.84 -9.14
C ARG A 37 -12.17 21.19 -8.19
N ASN A 38 -12.34 20.86 -6.92
CA ASN A 38 -11.30 21.00 -5.91
C ASN A 38 -10.85 19.61 -5.49
N VAL A 39 -9.58 19.31 -5.65
CA VAL A 39 -8.96 18.08 -5.19
C VAL A 39 -8.66 18.25 -3.70
N ASN A 40 -9.36 17.49 -2.83
CA ASN A 40 -9.23 17.60 -1.39
C ASN A 40 -8.05 16.76 -0.86
N TRP A 41 -7.71 15.67 -1.56
CA TRP A 41 -6.57 14.81 -1.23
C TRP A 41 -5.55 14.89 -2.34
N SER A 42 -4.28 15.12 -1.97
CA SER A 42 -3.17 15.18 -2.92
C SER A 42 -2.82 13.82 -3.52
N GLU A 43 -3.14 12.74 -2.82
CA GLU A 43 -2.83 11.36 -3.22
C GLU A 43 -4.06 10.46 -3.05
N ALA A 44 -4.12 9.39 -3.83
CA ALA A 44 -5.14 8.36 -3.70
C ALA A 44 -5.01 7.63 -2.35
N ARG A 45 -6.13 7.20 -1.79
CA ARG A 45 -6.20 6.33 -0.61
C ARG A 45 -6.83 5.01 -1.00
N GLY A 46 -6.13 3.92 -0.75
CA GLY A 46 -6.65 2.60 -1.06
C GLY A 46 -7.83 2.20 -0.16
N ARG A 47 -8.88 1.62 -0.77
CA ARG A 47 -10.03 1.06 -0.04
C ARG A 47 -10.43 -0.26 -0.67
N TRP A 48 -10.58 -1.31 0.16
CA TRP A 48 -11.02 -2.65 -0.29
C TRP A 48 -12.07 -3.22 0.63
N ASP A 49 -12.87 -4.14 0.06
CA ASP A 49 -13.73 -5.07 0.79
C ASP A 49 -13.16 -6.48 0.65
N VAL A 50 -12.81 -7.10 1.76
CA VAL A 50 -12.20 -8.44 1.78
C VAL A 50 -13.22 -9.57 1.96
N ALA A 51 -14.50 -9.25 2.15
CA ALA A 51 -15.56 -10.24 2.30
C ALA A 51 -15.69 -11.17 1.09
N SER A 52 -15.49 -10.63 -0.12
CA SER A 52 -15.55 -11.37 -1.38
C SER A 52 -14.46 -12.44 -1.54
N GLY A 53 -13.37 -12.33 -0.79
CA GLY A 53 -12.29 -13.32 -0.76
C GLY A 53 -12.60 -14.58 0.06
N LEU A 54 -13.65 -14.55 0.89
CA LEU A 54 -14.01 -15.65 1.78
C LEU A 54 -14.82 -16.73 1.05
N LYS A 55 -14.28 -17.93 0.98
CA LYS A 55 -14.89 -19.08 0.28
C LYS A 55 -14.94 -20.36 1.13
N LYS A 56 -14.20 -20.40 2.23
CA LYS A 56 -14.05 -21.60 3.08
C LYS A 56 -14.10 -21.24 4.55
N GLN A 57 -14.60 -22.17 5.39
CA GLN A 57 -14.67 -22.01 6.85
C GLN A 57 -13.30 -21.64 7.45
N ALA A 58 -12.21 -22.27 7.02
CA ALA A 58 -10.88 -21.99 7.54
C ALA A 58 -10.44 -20.54 7.30
N GLN A 59 -10.84 -19.92 6.19
CA GLN A 59 -10.56 -18.51 5.92
C GLN A 59 -11.35 -17.59 6.85
N ILE A 60 -12.58 -18.00 7.20
CA ILE A 60 -13.42 -17.27 8.18
C ILE A 60 -12.76 -17.29 9.56
N ASP A 61 -12.34 -18.47 10.00
CA ASP A 61 -11.68 -18.64 11.31
C ASP A 61 -10.37 -17.83 11.38
N GLU A 62 -9.57 -17.86 10.30
CA GLU A 62 -8.36 -17.08 10.15
C GLU A 62 -8.64 -15.57 10.20
N LEU A 63 -9.67 -15.10 9.49
CA LEU A 63 -10.04 -13.69 9.47
C LEU A 63 -10.58 -13.21 10.83
N ILE A 64 -11.38 -14.02 11.52
CA ILE A 64 -11.85 -13.71 12.88
C ILE A 64 -10.66 -13.54 13.83
N ALA A 65 -9.72 -14.47 13.79
CA ALA A 65 -8.52 -14.38 14.62
C ALA A 65 -7.69 -13.13 14.26
N PHE A 66 -7.53 -12.84 12.97
CA PHE A 66 -6.82 -11.67 12.48
C PHE A 66 -7.49 -10.37 12.94
N PHE A 67 -8.82 -10.24 12.78
CA PHE A 67 -9.59 -9.06 13.20
C PHE A 67 -9.50 -8.81 14.71
N ARG A 68 -9.67 -9.87 15.52
CA ARG A 68 -9.57 -9.77 16.98
C ARG A 68 -8.18 -9.32 17.43
N ALA A 69 -7.12 -9.83 16.79
CA ALA A 69 -5.75 -9.44 17.09
C ALA A 69 -5.46 -7.97 16.71
N ARG A 70 -6.19 -7.38 15.74
CA ARG A 70 -6.07 -5.96 15.34
C ARG A 70 -7.05 -5.04 16.08
N ARG A 71 -7.97 -5.61 16.89
CA ARG A 71 -8.98 -4.86 17.65
C ARG A 71 -9.78 -3.89 16.75
N GLY A 72 -10.30 -4.42 15.64
CA GLY A 72 -11.01 -3.62 14.65
C GLY A 72 -10.12 -2.53 14.04
N LYS A 73 -10.50 -1.28 14.19
CA LYS A 73 -9.81 -0.11 13.61
C LYS A 73 -8.48 0.24 14.29
N ALA A 74 -8.15 -0.37 15.44
CA ALA A 74 -7.10 0.13 16.32
C ALA A 74 -5.68 -0.07 15.77
N TYR A 75 -5.42 -1.16 15.05
CA TYR A 75 -4.08 -1.51 14.60
C TYR A 75 -4.04 -1.72 13.09
N GLY A 76 -3.00 -1.12 12.49
CA GLY A 76 -2.69 -1.34 11.09
C GLY A 76 -2.01 -2.69 10.84
N PHE A 77 -1.98 -3.08 9.58
CA PHE A 77 -1.34 -4.29 9.08
C PHE A 77 -0.94 -4.13 7.61
N ARG A 78 -0.10 -5.02 7.11
CA ARG A 78 0.29 -5.07 5.70
C ARG A 78 -0.77 -5.78 4.87
N PHE A 79 -1.07 -5.26 3.69
CA PHE A 79 -2.01 -5.84 2.74
C PHE A 79 -1.38 -5.92 1.36
N LYS A 80 -1.40 -7.11 0.75
CA LYS A 80 -0.96 -7.28 -0.64
C LYS A 80 -2.11 -6.95 -1.58
N ASP A 81 -1.96 -5.85 -2.30
CA ASP A 81 -2.83 -5.57 -3.44
C ASP A 81 -2.36 -6.39 -4.65
N TRP A 82 -3.08 -7.43 -5.00
CA TRP A 82 -2.73 -8.31 -6.11
C TRP A 82 -2.74 -7.62 -7.47
N THR A 83 -3.40 -6.48 -7.58
CA THR A 83 -3.45 -5.70 -8.82
C THR A 83 -2.29 -4.72 -8.94
N ASP A 84 -1.70 -4.29 -7.78
CA ASP A 84 -0.67 -3.27 -7.73
C ASP A 84 0.31 -3.49 -6.57
N HIS A 85 1.12 -4.55 -6.63
CA HIS A 85 2.08 -4.92 -5.60
C HIS A 85 3.54 -4.95 -6.05
N LYS A 86 3.82 -4.56 -7.31
CA LYS A 86 5.17 -4.58 -7.89
C LYS A 86 5.53 -3.24 -8.52
N ALA A 87 6.80 -2.93 -8.46
CA ALA A 87 7.40 -1.77 -9.10
C ALA A 87 8.74 -2.18 -9.72
N THR A 88 9.04 -1.70 -10.92
CA THR A 88 10.26 -2.01 -11.66
C THR A 88 10.84 -0.72 -12.24
N GLY A 89 12.18 -0.57 -12.18
CA GLY A 89 12.88 0.57 -12.78
C GLY A 89 12.44 1.92 -12.21
N GLN A 90 12.03 1.97 -10.93
CA GLN A 90 11.53 3.21 -10.35
C GLN A 90 12.68 4.15 -9.99
N LEU A 91 12.68 5.35 -10.56
CA LEU A 91 13.63 6.39 -10.20
C LEU A 91 13.36 6.90 -8.78
N LEU A 92 14.33 6.75 -7.89
CA LEU A 92 14.24 7.21 -6.51
C LEU A 92 14.83 8.60 -6.33
N GLY A 93 15.81 8.95 -7.15
CA GLY A 93 16.51 10.23 -7.11
C GLY A 93 17.88 10.16 -7.75
N THR A 94 18.65 11.24 -7.55
CA THR A 94 20.01 11.37 -8.10
C THR A 94 20.96 11.76 -6.99
N GLY A 95 22.16 11.21 -6.99
CA GLY A 95 23.24 11.55 -6.07
C GLY A 95 23.63 13.04 -6.20
N ASP A 96 24.02 13.64 -5.08
CA ASP A 96 24.39 15.06 -4.96
C ASP A 96 25.65 15.27 -4.10
N ASP A 97 26.46 14.23 -3.89
CA ASP A 97 27.64 14.19 -3.00
C ASP A 97 27.32 14.31 -1.50
N VAL A 98 26.03 14.39 -1.10
CA VAL A 98 25.59 14.60 0.29
C VAL A 98 24.57 13.54 0.70
N LEU A 99 23.60 13.26 -0.16
CA LEU A 99 22.49 12.34 0.14
C LEU A 99 22.96 10.90 0.24
N THR A 100 22.53 10.25 1.32
CA THR A 100 22.71 8.81 1.57
C THR A 100 21.40 8.05 1.59
N GLN A 101 20.26 8.75 1.62
CA GLN A 101 18.94 8.14 1.78
C GLN A 101 18.01 8.48 0.62
N PHE A 102 17.31 7.46 0.10
CA PHE A 102 16.37 7.57 -0.99
C PHE A 102 15.09 6.83 -0.63
N GLN A 103 13.95 7.53 -0.77
CA GLN A 103 12.64 6.94 -0.50
C GLN A 103 12.20 6.06 -1.67
N LEU A 104 11.72 4.84 -1.39
CA LEU A 104 11.06 4.02 -2.40
C LEU A 104 9.76 4.70 -2.83
N VAL A 105 9.60 4.86 -4.13
CA VAL A 105 8.42 5.47 -4.75
C VAL A 105 7.97 4.62 -5.94
N LYS A 106 6.69 4.71 -6.27
CA LYS A 106 6.14 4.16 -7.51
C LYS A 106 5.52 5.28 -8.34
N HIS A 107 5.94 5.35 -9.59
CA HIS A 107 5.44 6.32 -10.56
C HIS A 107 4.31 5.71 -11.39
N TYR A 108 3.23 6.46 -11.57
CA TYR A 108 2.08 6.10 -12.42
C TYR A 108 1.97 7.12 -13.54
N PRO A 109 2.69 6.93 -14.66
CA PRO A 109 2.63 7.84 -15.80
C PRO A 109 1.33 7.69 -16.57
N SER A 110 0.70 8.83 -16.92
CA SER A 110 -0.45 8.90 -17.82
C SER A 110 -0.34 10.15 -18.68
N GLY A 111 0.12 10.00 -19.92
CA GLY A 111 0.48 11.12 -20.79
C GLY A 111 1.60 11.97 -20.20
N SER A 112 1.34 13.27 -20.01
CA SER A 112 2.30 14.21 -19.41
C SER A 112 2.21 14.31 -17.88
N VAL A 113 1.26 13.58 -17.26
CA VAL A 113 1.04 13.60 -15.81
C VAL A 113 1.62 12.34 -15.20
N ILE A 114 2.35 12.49 -14.10
CA ILE A 114 2.90 11.39 -13.32
C ILE A 114 2.39 11.54 -11.88
N GLU A 115 1.65 10.57 -11.38
CA GLU A 115 1.37 10.44 -9.96
C GLU A 115 2.51 9.66 -9.31
N VAL A 116 2.99 10.14 -8.17
CA VAL A 116 4.08 9.50 -7.42
C VAL A 116 3.53 9.04 -6.08
N ARG A 117 3.61 7.74 -5.84
CA ARG A 117 3.21 7.13 -4.57
C ARG A 117 4.43 6.80 -3.74
N THR A 118 4.46 7.28 -2.50
CA THR A 118 5.45 6.89 -1.51
C THR A 118 5.21 5.45 -1.04
N ILE A 119 6.24 4.61 -1.08
CA ILE A 119 6.15 3.21 -0.67
C ILE A 119 6.83 3.05 0.69
N THR A 120 6.03 2.79 1.72
CA THR A 120 6.52 2.64 3.11
C THR A 120 6.66 1.19 3.55
N LYS A 121 6.05 0.23 2.84
CA LYS A 121 6.02 -1.18 3.24
C LYS A 121 6.56 -2.11 2.15
N PRO A 122 7.84 -1.95 1.72
CA PRO A 122 8.43 -2.90 0.79
C PRO A 122 8.49 -4.30 1.40
N VAL A 123 8.46 -5.33 0.56
CA VAL A 123 8.57 -6.72 0.98
C VAL A 123 10.04 -7.07 1.16
N ALA A 124 10.39 -7.58 2.33
CA ALA A 124 11.76 -7.95 2.65
C ALA A 124 12.32 -8.96 1.62
N GLY A 125 13.55 -8.73 1.19
CA GLY A 125 14.26 -9.60 0.24
C GLY A 125 13.84 -9.45 -1.22
N THR A 126 12.92 -8.53 -1.55
CA THR A 126 12.51 -8.28 -2.94
C THR A 126 13.09 -7.01 -3.54
N VAL A 127 13.64 -6.14 -2.70
CA VAL A 127 14.21 -4.86 -3.13
C VAL A 127 15.56 -5.08 -3.80
N LYS A 128 15.71 -4.55 -4.99
CA LYS A 128 16.95 -4.46 -5.76
C LYS A 128 17.21 -3.01 -6.07
N VAL A 129 18.42 -2.57 -5.90
CA VAL A 129 18.83 -1.17 -6.12
C VAL A 129 19.88 -1.13 -7.22
N TYR A 130 19.78 -0.15 -8.09
CA TYR A 130 20.67 0.07 -9.21
C TYR A 130 21.26 1.48 -9.16
N LEU A 131 22.54 1.60 -9.48
CA LEU A 131 23.21 2.89 -9.71
C LEU A 131 23.61 2.95 -11.19
N ASP A 132 23.11 3.97 -11.90
CA ASP A 132 23.31 4.12 -13.35
C ASP A 132 22.98 2.81 -14.13
N GLY A 133 21.93 2.10 -13.70
CA GLY A 133 21.48 0.85 -14.29
C GLY A 133 22.27 -0.41 -13.86
N VAL A 134 23.28 -0.29 -12.98
CA VAL A 134 24.08 -1.41 -12.46
C VAL A 134 23.55 -1.86 -11.09
N GLU A 135 23.14 -3.13 -10.97
CA GLU A 135 22.63 -3.69 -9.72
C GLU A 135 23.69 -3.66 -8.61
N GLN A 136 23.33 -3.14 -7.46
CA GLN A 136 24.16 -3.07 -6.25
C GLN A 136 23.85 -4.23 -5.33
N LEU A 137 24.79 -5.18 -5.21
CA LEU A 137 24.63 -6.37 -4.37
C LEU A 137 24.93 -6.12 -2.88
N SER A 138 25.57 -4.99 -2.55
CA SER A 138 25.97 -4.62 -1.19
C SER A 138 26.18 -3.10 -1.08
N GLY A 139 26.48 -2.61 0.13
CA GLY A 139 26.75 -1.19 0.37
C GLY A 139 25.50 -0.35 0.65
N TRP A 140 24.35 -0.98 0.71
CA TRP A 140 23.07 -0.35 1.03
C TRP A 140 22.21 -1.24 1.95
N SER A 141 21.20 -0.63 2.54
CA SER A 141 20.17 -1.32 3.33
C SER A 141 18.80 -0.67 3.06
N VAL A 142 17.71 -1.39 3.34
CA VAL A 142 16.36 -0.85 3.26
C VAL A 142 15.63 -1.08 4.58
N ASP A 143 14.98 -0.04 5.08
CA ASP A 143 14.03 -0.16 6.19
C ASP A 143 12.66 -0.54 5.62
N THR A 144 12.23 -1.76 5.89
CA THR A 144 10.94 -2.29 5.41
C THR A 144 9.74 -1.69 6.12
N THR A 145 9.91 -0.86 7.13
CA THR A 145 8.83 -0.17 7.85
C THR A 145 8.59 1.25 7.33
N THR A 146 9.59 1.85 6.70
CA THR A 146 9.53 3.21 6.15
C THR A 146 9.75 3.27 4.64
N GLY A 147 10.36 2.23 4.05
CA GLY A 147 10.72 2.23 2.63
C GLY A 147 11.95 3.08 2.30
N LEU A 148 12.73 3.47 3.30
CA LEU A 148 13.98 4.20 3.09
C LEU A 148 15.12 3.26 2.72
N VAL A 149 15.74 3.53 1.58
CA VAL A 149 17.00 2.92 1.14
C VAL A 149 18.13 3.81 1.64
N THR A 150 19.11 3.23 2.35
CA THR A 150 20.24 3.95 2.93
C THR A 150 21.55 3.36 2.40
N PHE A 151 22.41 4.20 1.86
CA PHE A 151 23.77 3.86 1.44
C PHE A 151 24.76 4.18 2.56
N GLY A 152 25.86 3.42 2.62
CA GLY A 152 26.91 3.63 3.62
C GLY A 152 27.72 4.92 3.41
N MET A 153 27.66 5.52 2.22
CA MET A 153 28.34 6.77 1.86
C MET A 153 27.45 7.60 0.93
N PRO A 154 27.62 8.93 0.88
CA PRO A 154 26.96 9.78 -0.11
C PRO A 154 27.25 9.30 -1.53
N LEU A 155 26.24 9.38 -2.40
CA LEU A 155 26.39 9.05 -3.80
C LEU A 155 26.90 10.25 -4.59
N ALA A 156 27.82 10.00 -5.54
CA ALA A 156 28.41 11.04 -6.36
C ALA A 156 27.36 11.83 -7.15
N LEU A 157 27.67 13.09 -7.42
CA LEU A 157 26.80 14.00 -8.17
C LEU A 157 26.41 13.40 -9.53
N GLY A 158 25.11 13.33 -9.80
CA GLY A 158 24.57 12.88 -11.08
C GLY A 158 24.30 11.38 -11.18
N VAL A 159 24.73 10.55 -10.22
CA VAL A 159 24.45 9.11 -10.19
C VAL A 159 22.95 8.87 -10.03
N GLU A 160 22.34 8.21 -11.00
CA GLU A 160 20.92 7.86 -10.96
C GLU A 160 20.67 6.63 -10.07
N VAL A 161 19.73 6.75 -9.13
CA VAL A 161 19.31 5.67 -8.23
C VAL A 161 17.95 5.15 -8.67
N THR A 162 17.90 3.89 -9.10
CA THR A 162 16.64 3.21 -9.43
C THR A 162 16.45 1.95 -8.61
N ALA A 163 15.19 1.47 -8.50
CA ALA A 163 14.90 0.24 -7.77
C ALA A 163 13.78 -0.58 -8.38
N ASP A 164 13.89 -1.91 -8.16
CA ASP A 164 12.81 -2.89 -8.33
C ASP A 164 12.40 -3.42 -6.97
N PHE A 165 11.10 -3.62 -6.75
CA PHE A 165 10.62 -4.16 -5.46
C PHE A 165 9.17 -4.67 -5.55
N GLU A 166 8.82 -5.55 -4.61
CA GLU A 166 7.42 -5.79 -4.23
C GLU A 166 7.08 -4.96 -2.99
N PHE A 167 5.81 -4.60 -2.83
CA PHE A 167 5.36 -3.82 -1.69
C PHE A 167 3.96 -4.21 -1.24
N ASP A 168 3.70 -3.99 0.04
CA ASP A 168 2.40 -4.06 0.67
C ASP A 168 1.84 -2.66 0.89
N VAL A 169 0.52 -2.56 0.96
CA VAL A 169 -0.19 -1.35 1.35
C VAL A 169 -0.40 -1.37 2.87
N PRO A 170 -0.05 -0.30 3.61
CA PRO A 170 -0.39 -0.19 5.02
C PRO A 170 -1.90 0.02 5.19
N MET A 171 -2.60 -0.94 5.78
CA MET A 171 -4.04 -0.94 5.91
C MET A 171 -4.48 -1.06 7.36
N ARG A 172 -5.72 -0.68 7.65
CA ARG A 172 -6.47 -1.04 8.85
C ARG A 172 -7.90 -1.46 8.48
N PHE A 173 -8.57 -2.16 9.36
CA PHE A 173 -10.01 -2.32 9.22
C PHE A 173 -10.72 -0.96 9.32
N ASP A 174 -11.80 -0.79 8.57
CA ASP A 174 -12.64 0.42 8.64
C ASP A 174 -13.95 0.17 9.42
N THR A 175 -13.97 -0.91 10.19
CA THR A 175 -15.07 -1.29 11.08
C THR A 175 -14.54 -1.82 12.40
N ASP A 176 -15.27 -1.54 13.49
CA ASP A 176 -15.07 -2.16 14.80
C ASP A 176 -16.02 -3.33 15.03
N HIS A 177 -16.97 -3.53 14.12
CA HIS A 177 -17.96 -4.59 14.18
C HIS A 177 -17.86 -5.49 12.94
N MET A 178 -17.57 -6.75 13.19
CA MET A 178 -17.54 -7.78 12.16
C MET A 178 -18.90 -8.53 12.20
N ALA A 179 -19.83 -8.07 11.36
CA ALA A 179 -21.15 -8.68 11.27
C ALA A 179 -21.11 -9.96 10.44
N VAL A 180 -21.55 -11.07 11.01
CA VAL A 180 -21.65 -12.38 10.36
C VAL A 180 -23.11 -12.80 10.35
N THR A 181 -23.66 -13.17 9.21
CA THR A 181 -24.95 -13.82 9.10
C THR A 181 -24.74 -15.33 8.96
N ILE A 182 -25.34 -16.11 9.84
CA ILE A 182 -25.34 -17.57 9.77
C ILE A 182 -26.59 -17.98 9.00
N GLU A 183 -26.43 -18.27 7.70
CA GLU A 183 -27.59 -18.63 6.86
C GLU A 183 -27.94 -20.10 6.93
N THR A 184 -26.95 -21.00 7.05
CA THR A 184 -27.13 -22.46 7.17
C THR A 184 -25.92 -23.08 7.87
N TYR A 185 -26.04 -24.34 8.29
CA TYR A 185 -24.91 -25.07 8.89
C TYR A 185 -23.68 -25.06 7.95
N ARG A 186 -22.65 -24.34 8.32
CA ARG A 186 -21.39 -24.09 7.57
C ARG A 186 -21.47 -23.09 6.41
N LEU A 187 -22.56 -22.37 6.20
CA LEU A 187 -22.62 -21.25 5.27
C LEU A 187 -22.74 -19.95 6.06
N HIS A 188 -21.75 -19.11 5.96
CA HIS A 188 -21.70 -17.78 6.55
C HIS A 188 -21.65 -16.74 5.42
N ALA A 189 -22.55 -15.78 5.43
CA ALA A 189 -22.49 -14.63 4.55
C ALA A 189 -21.98 -13.42 5.32
N TRP A 190 -21.01 -12.73 4.73
CA TRP A 190 -20.46 -11.48 5.25
C TRP A 190 -20.87 -10.39 4.28
N GLN A 191 -21.55 -9.37 4.78
CA GLN A 191 -22.02 -8.30 3.90
C GLN A 191 -20.87 -7.42 3.40
N GLN A 192 -20.00 -6.96 4.30
CA GLN A 192 -18.83 -6.16 3.98
C GLN A 192 -17.81 -6.25 5.10
N ILE A 193 -16.53 -6.31 4.73
CA ILE A 193 -15.38 -6.20 5.65
C ILE A 193 -14.44 -5.15 5.05
N PRO A 194 -14.75 -3.86 5.27
CA PRO A 194 -13.98 -2.79 4.68
C PRO A 194 -12.63 -2.65 5.36
N ILE A 195 -11.60 -2.49 4.54
CA ILE A 195 -10.27 -2.07 4.94
C ILE A 195 -9.88 -0.82 4.19
N VAL A 196 -9.08 0.03 4.82
CA VAL A 196 -8.70 1.33 4.28
C VAL A 196 -7.21 1.59 4.53
N GLU A 197 -6.55 2.23 3.57
CA GLU A 197 -5.14 2.58 3.66
C GLU A 197 -4.90 3.57 4.80
N LEU A 198 -3.86 3.27 5.58
CA LEU A 198 -3.34 4.18 6.60
C LEU A 198 -2.42 5.20 5.93
N ARG A 199 -2.58 6.46 6.34
CA ARG A 199 -1.66 7.55 6.06
C ARG A 199 -1.20 8.13 7.38
N ASP A 200 0.09 8.15 7.57
CA ASP A 200 0.76 8.80 8.71
C ASP A 200 1.13 10.23 8.37
#